data_aeb543dd12fcfb8ce478976b5eadb04d
#
_entry.id   aeb543dd12fcfb8ce478976b5eadb04d
#
_cell.length_a   1.000
_cell.length_b   1.000
_cell.length_c   1.000
_cell.angle_alpha   90.00
_cell.angle_beta   90.00
_cell.angle_gamma   90.00
#
_symmetry.space_group_name_H-M   'P 1'
#
loop_
_entity.id
_entity.type
_entity.pdbx_description
1 polymer ?
#
loop_
_entity_poly.entity_id
_entity_poly.type
_entity_poly.pdbx_seq_one_letter_code
_entity_poly.pdbx_strand_id
1 'polypeptide(L)'
;MVCFLAVSLLTFLPTVEADDDISTATVLTNGVSKDGYVCYDDGCSPNDQTDWWKIFAYKGDIVQIGFSGSMSNPAIWCPGDGWEADFSIHDSNGVQLAGQGMSNDGSSTTLSTAMSSPGWIYVKVKGKDSWCHDGVSYTLTPSLNQDNRDTDEDGFIDNEDDCDLTAGTSTNDRKGCIDTDSDGWSDPDGGWTTNNGADAFPSEASQWIDSDNDGFGDNINGFQPDHCPYSRGYSDLDRYGCLDSDGDGWSDADPGGLDGIEPWLAHPNGLADAFPFTPSQWNDTDEDGYGDNWADGSWNDTRMNWSIGTWYANASQPDACPFETGYSIEDRFGCPDADSDGWSDPDLNWTSTDGADAFPENPTQWSDMDGDGWGDNQSEGAL
;
A
#
# COMPACT_ATOMS: atom_id res chain seq x y z
N MET A 1 -18.37 81.95 -33.73
CA MET A 1 -18.49 80.68 -34.44
C MET A 1 -17.29 79.85 -34.12
N VAL A 2 -17.42 79.01 -33.11
CA VAL A 2 -16.32 78.21 -32.59
C VAL A 2 -16.52 76.78 -33.12
N CYS A 3 -15.55 76.34 -33.91
CA CYS A 3 -15.56 75.03 -34.53
C CYS A 3 -14.97 74.01 -33.51
N PHE A 4 -15.78 73.12 -32.98
CA PHE A 4 -15.31 72.01 -32.16
C PHE A 4 -14.79 70.92 -33.12
N LEU A 5 -13.47 70.69 -33.06
CA LEU A 5 -12.86 69.48 -33.60
C LEU A 5 -13.11 68.35 -32.61
N ALA A 6 -13.91 67.35 -32.99
CA ALA A 6 -14.02 66.09 -32.32
C ALA A 6 -12.80 65.20 -32.67
N VAL A 7 -11.87 65.08 -31.75
CA VAL A 7 -10.79 64.12 -31.87
C VAL A 7 -11.40 62.78 -31.43
N SER A 8 -11.67 61.86 -32.37
CA SER A 8 -11.99 60.48 -32.08
C SER A 8 -10.69 59.80 -31.63
N LEU A 9 -10.59 59.47 -30.35
CA LEU A 9 -9.58 58.54 -29.86
C LEU A 9 -9.93 57.13 -30.41
N LEU A 10 -9.28 56.73 -31.49
CA LEU A 10 -9.18 55.31 -31.81
C LEU A 10 -8.25 54.68 -30.72
N THR A 11 -8.83 53.98 -29.81
CA THR A 11 -8.07 53.04 -28.96
C THR A 11 -7.59 51.90 -29.85
N PHE A 12 -6.36 51.94 -30.29
CA PHE A 12 -5.67 50.77 -30.80
C PHE A 12 -5.54 49.80 -29.60
N LEU A 13 -6.40 48.76 -29.59
CA LEU A 13 -6.10 47.55 -28.80
C LEU A 13 -4.87 46.93 -29.46
N PRO A 14 -3.81 46.58 -28.70
CA PRO A 14 -2.71 45.86 -29.29
C PRO A 14 -3.26 44.54 -29.81
N THR A 15 -3.21 44.33 -31.13
CA THR A 15 -3.34 43.02 -31.73
C THR A 15 -2.20 42.20 -31.17
N VAL A 16 -2.50 41.11 -30.50
CA VAL A 16 -1.49 40.11 -30.12
C VAL A 16 -1.02 39.50 -31.44
N GLU A 17 0.15 39.92 -31.90
CA GLU A 17 0.79 39.27 -33.04
C GLU A 17 1.13 37.86 -32.63
N ALA A 18 0.65 36.86 -33.36
CA ALA A 18 1.10 35.47 -33.19
C ALA A 18 2.48 35.31 -33.84
N ASP A 19 3.22 34.35 -33.39
CA ASP A 19 4.63 34.21 -33.79
C ASP A 19 4.80 33.48 -35.12
N ASP A 20 5.65 34.01 -36.01
CA ASP A 20 5.95 33.42 -37.33
C ASP A 20 6.70 32.09 -37.27
N ASP A 21 7.19 31.67 -36.10
CA ASP A 21 8.00 30.50 -35.91
C ASP A 21 7.40 29.56 -34.84
N ILE A 22 7.45 28.25 -35.10
CA ILE A 22 6.94 27.22 -34.19
C ILE A 22 7.60 27.29 -32.81
N SER A 23 8.87 27.75 -32.74
CA SER A 23 9.61 27.82 -31.45
C SER A 23 9.08 28.95 -30.55
N THR A 24 8.48 29.98 -31.12
CA THR A 24 7.93 31.16 -30.44
C THR A 24 6.41 31.09 -30.27
N ALA A 25 5.76 30.03 -30.72
CA ALA A 25 4.31 29.85 -30.76
C ALA A 25 3.58 30.33 -29.49
N THR A 26 2.56 31.14 -29.66
CA THR A 26 1.74 31.68 -28.56
C THR A 26 0.82 30.64 -27.97
N VAL A 27 0.66 30.64 -26.64
CA VAL A 27 -0.16 29.63 -25.94
C VAL A 27 -1.66 29.91 -26.06
N LEU A 28 -2.38 28.90 -26.50
CA LEU A 28 -3.85 28.85 -26.45
C LEU A 28 -4.32 28.31 -25.11
N THR A 29 -5.43 28.84 -24.62
CA THR A 29 -6.09 28.36 -23.38
C THR A 29 -7.39 27.66 -23.76
N ASN A 30 -7.65 26.47 -23.21
CA ASN A 30 -8.86 25.70 -23.43
C ASN A 30 -10.12 26.57 -23.23
N GLY A 31 -11.02 26.56 -24.21
CA GLY A 31 -12.29 27.30 -24.18
C GLY A 31 -12.16 28.82 -24.40
N VAL A 32 -10.96 29.36 -24.61
CA VAL A 32 -10.74 30.81 -24.81
C VAL A 32 -10.38 31.09 -26.26
N SER A 33 -11.28 31.75 -27.00
CA SER A 33 -11.04 32.14 -28.38
C SER A 33 -9.93 33.19 -28.51
N LYS A 34 -9.15 33.09 -29.57
CA LYS A 34 -8.06 34.00 -29.92
C LYS A 34 -8.21 34.46 -31.38
N ASP A 35 -8.03 35.73 -31.58
CA ASP A 35 -8.04 36.35 -32.91
C ASP A 35 -6.62 36.49 -33.43
N GLY A 36 -6.46 36.31 -34.75
CA GLY A 36 -5.20 36.50 -35.45
C GLY A 36 -5.44 37.05 -36.85
N TYR A 37 -4.34 37.32 -37.56
CA TYR A 37 -4.36 37.86 -38.91
C TYR A 37 -3.17 37.33 -39.70
N VAL A 38 -3.40 36.82 -40.89
CA VAL A 38 -2.33 36.42 -41.82
C VAL A 38 -2.58 37.03 -43.20
N CYS A 39 -1.48 37.33 -43.87
CA CYS A 39 -1.54 37.80 -45.27
C CYS A 39 -0.35 37.26 -46.08
N TYR A 40 -0.50 37.17 -47.39
CA TYR A 40 0.49 36.47 -48.23
C TYR A 40 1.49 37.37 -48.91
N ASP A 41 1.22 38.68 -49.18
CA ASP A 41 1.99 39.49 -50.10
C ASP A 41 2.72 40.68 -49.44
N ASP A 42 3.78 41.15 -50.11
CA ASP A 42 4.62 42.34 -49.73
C ASP A 42 3.81 43.63 -49.59
N GLY A 43 2.54 43.63 -49.97
CA GLY A 43 1.60 44.77 -49.81
C GLY A 43 0.95 44.88 -48.44
N CYS A 44 1.06 43.86 -47.61
CA CYS A 44 0.55 43.84 -46.23
C CYS A 44 1.59 44.45 -45.28
N SER A 45 1.13 45.19 -44.31
CA SER A 45 1.99 45.74 -43.27
C SER A 45 1.36 45.44 -41.91
N PRO A 46 1.98 44.62 -41.10
CA PRO A 46 3.24 43.86 -41.29
C PRO A 46 3.10 42.69 -42.27
N ASN A 47 4.22 42.21 -42.82
CA ASN A 47 4.30 41.01 -43.68
C ASN A 47 4.19 39.75 -42.81
N ASP A 48 2.97 39.40 -42.47
CA ASP A 48 2.63 38.32 -41.56
C ASP A 48 1.99 37.17 -42.33
N GLN A 49 2.85 36.22 -42.78
CA GLN A 49 2.41 35.13 -43.63
C GLN A 49 1.95 33.89 -42.86
N THR A 50 2.36 33.77 -41.60
CA THR A 50 2.15 32.52 -40.86
C THR A 50 2.10 32.75 -39.35
N ASP A 51 1.01 32.35 -38.74
CA ASP A 51 0.84 32.36 -37.29
C ASP A 51 1.00 30.99 -36.73
N TRP A 52 1.74 30.86 -35.62
CA TRP A 52 1.85 29.68 -34.83
C TRP A 52 1.30 29.88 -33.43
N TRP A 53 0.46 28.91 -33.02
CA TRP A 53 -0.12 28.81 -31.69
C TRP A 53 0.16 27.43 -31.12
N LYS A 54 0.06 27.26 -29.79
CA LYS A 54 0.22 25.95 -29.16
C LYS A 54 -0.72 25.76 -27.99
N ILE A 55 -1.14 24.50 -27.75
CA ILE A 55 -1.92 24.07 -26.59
C ILE A 55 -1.31 22.80 -26.04
N PHE A 56 -1.20 22.70 -24.70
CA PHE A 56 -0.75 21.48 -24.05
C PHE A 56 -1.94 20.56 -23.82
N ALA A 57 -1.74 19.26 -24.04
CA ALA A 57 -2.76 18.25 -23.82
C ALA A 57 -2.11 16.97 -23.26
N TYR A 58 -2.89 16.20 -22.53
CA TYR A 58 -2.46 14.95 -21.92
C TYR A 58 -2.85 13.74 -22.78
N LYS A 59 -2.33 12.57 -22.47
CA LYS A 59 -2.72 11.31 -23.09
C LYS A 59 -4.24 11.10 -22.93
N GLY A 60 -4.90 10.65 -23.99
CA GLY A 60 -6.36 10.48 -24.01
C GLY A 60 -7.16 11.75 -24.33
N ASP A 61 -6.60 12.96 -24.20
CA ASP A 61 -7.28 14.18 -24.63
C ASP A 61 -7.55 14.16 -26.13
N ILE A 62 -8.70 14.70 -26.52
CA ILE A 62 -9.00 15.04 -27.90
C ILE A 62 -8.91 16.56 -28.05
N VAL A 63 -7.86 17.02 -28.74
CA VAL A 63 -7.67 18.43 -29.06
C VAL A 63 -8.56 18.78 -30.26
N GLN A 64 -9.41 19.79 -30.11
CA GLN A 64 -10.25 20.33 -31.16
C GLN A 64 -9.98 21.82 -31.31
N ILE A 65 -9.68 22.27 -32.52
CA ILE A 65 -9.46 23.69 -32.82
C ILE A 65 -10.46 24.11 -33.87
N GLY A 66 -11.40 24.92 -33.46
CA GLY A 66 -12.29 25.63 -34.36
C GLY A 66 -11.55 26.78 -35.01
N PHE A 67 -11.74 26.96 -36.32
CA PHE A 67 -11.27 28.10 -37.11
C PHE A 67 -12.45 28.79 -37.78
N SER A 68 -12.49 30.10 -37.71
CA SER A 68 -13.45 30.93 -38.44
C SER A 68 -12.70 32.12 -39.02
N GLY A 69 -12.81 32.33 -40.31
CA GLY A 69 -12.08 33.37 -41.01
C GLY A 69 -13.02 34.36 -41.75
N SER A 70 -12.55 35.60 -41.89
CA SER A 70 -13.21 36.64 -42.65
C SER A 70 -12.19 37.54 -43.36
N MET A 71 -12.59 38.21 -44.43
CA MET A 71 -11.77 39.25 -45.06
C MET A 71 -11.55 40.41 -44.09
N SER A 72 -10.31 40.86 -43.97
CA SER A 72 -9.96 41.99 -43.11
C SER A 72 -10.29 43.35 -43.74
N ASN A 73 -10.35 43.39 -45.07
CA ASN A 73 -10.72 44.65 -45.81
C ASN A 73 -11.24 44.28 -47.20
N PRO A 74 -12.57 44.22 -47.40
CA PRO A 74 -13.13 43.91 -48.72
C PRO A 74 -12.79 45.02 -49.69
N ALA A 75 -11.75 44.83 -50.49
CA ALA A 75 -11.40 45.78 -51.54
C ALA A 75 -12.53 45.83 -52.58
N ILE A 76 -13.01 47.05 -52.90
CA ILE A 76 -14.13 47.29 -53.77
C ILE A 76 -13.87 46.81 -55.22
N TRP A 77 -12.66 46.33 -55.53
CA TRP A 77 -12.21 46.03 -56.91
C TRP A 77 -11.88 44.55 -57.16
N CYS A 78 -12.14 43.61 -56.26
CA CYS A 78 -11.96 42.18 -56.46
C CYS A 78 -13.31 41.43 -56.40
N PRO A 79 -14.18 41.55 -57.36
CA PRO A 79 -15.46 40.83 -57.33
C PRO A 79 -15.25 39.40 -57.75
N GLY A 80 -15.30 38.50 -56.76
CA GLY A 80 -15.36 37.07 -56.99
C GLY A 80 -14.22 36.25 -56.41
N ASP A 81 -13.16 36.85 -55.93
CA ASP A 81 -12.00 36.13 -55.31
C ASP A 81 -12.05 36.32 -53.81
N GLY A 82 -12.27 35.25 -53.08
CA GLY A 82 -12.24 35.20 -51.62
C GLY A 82 -10.80 35.11 -51.11
N TRP A 83 -10.63 35.21 -49.81
CA TRP A 83 -9.37 34.91 -49.13
C TRP A 83 -9.09 33.41 -49.17
N GLU A 84 -7.81 33.00 -49.10
CA GLU A 84 -7.40 31.63 -48.91
C GLU A 84 -6.38 31.55 -47.76
N ALA A 85 -6.53 30.54 -46.90
CA ALA A 85 -5.57 30.17 -45.86
C ALA A 85 -5.48 28.66 -45.67
N ASP A 86 -4.31 28.17 -45.28
CA ASP A 86 -4.14 26.82 -44.80
C ASP A 86 -4.20 26.82 -43.28
N PHE A 87 -5.08 26.02 -42.72
CA PHE A 87 -5.23 25.76 -41.32
C PHE A 87 -4.79 24.31 -41.00
N SER A 88 -3.87 24.13 -40.08
CA SER A 88 -3.32 22.80 -39.78
C SER A 88 -2.90 22.63 -38.32
N ILE A 89 -2.92 21.41 -37.88
CA ILE A 89 -2.46 20.95 -36.53
C ILE A 89 -1.23 20.10 -36.73
N HIS A 90 -0.21 20.31 -35.88
CA HIS A 90 1.09 19.66 -35.93
C HIS A 90 1.49 19.11 -34.56
N ASP A 91 2.32 18.07 -34.55
CA ASP A 91 3.00 17.60 -33.35
C ASP A 91 4.19 18.49 -32.97
N SER A 92 4.87 18.15 -31.87
CA SER A 92 6.05 18.87 -31.37
C SER A 92 7.28 18.79 -32.32
N ASN A 93 7.26 17.91 -33.30
CA ASN A 93 8.30 17.78 -34.32
C ASN A 93 7.93 18.54 -35.61
N GLY A 94 6.79 19.20 -35.63
CA GLY A 94 6.27 19.92 -36.79
C GLY A 94 5.62 19.03 -37.85
N VAL A 95 5.34 17.75 -37.52
CA VAL A 95 4.64 16.83 -38.43
C VAL A 95 3.14 17.17 -38.41
N GLN A 96 2.56 17.40 -39.59
CA GLN A 96 1.15 17.70 -39.72
C GLN A 96 0.28 16.49 -39.37
N LEU A 97 -0.59 16.67 -38.38
CA LEU A 97 -1.56 15.67 -37.90
C LEU A 97 -2.91 15.80 -38.62
N ALA A 98 -3.36 17.04 -38.85
CA ALA A 98 -4.58 17.36 -39.56
C ALA A 98 -4.42 18.70 -40.28
N GLY A 99 -5.20 18.94 -41.34
CA GLY A 99 -5.16 20.22 -42.03
C GLY A 99 -6.24 20.36 -43.09
N GLN A 100 -6.62 21.61 -43.33
CA GLN A 100 -7.62 21.98 -44.32
C GLN A 100 -7.32 23.35 -44.94
N GLY A 101 -7.42 23.44 -46.25
CA GLY A 101 -7.49 24.72 -46.93
C GLY A 101 -8.85 25.38 -46.72
N MET A 102 -8.83 26.69 -46.45
CA MET A 102 -10.02 27.51 -46.20
C MET A 102 -10.10 28.61 -47.24
N SER A 103 -11.30 28.93 -47.69
CA SER A 103 -11.56 30.00 -48.59
C SER A 103 -12.98 30.53 -48.43
N ASN A 104 -13.19 31.83 -48.76
CA ASN A 104 -14.45 32.58 -48.72
C ASN A 104 -14.89 33.05 -47.31
N ASP A 105 -15.53 34.22 -47.32
CA ASP A 105 -16.06 34.86 -46.13
C ASP A 105 -17.02 33.98 -45.34
N GLY A 106 -16.84 33.96 -44.01
CA GLY A 106 -17.66 33.22 -43.07
C GLY A 106 -17.46 31.73 -43.09
N SER A 107 -16.42 31.21 -43.77
CA SER A 107 -16.10 29.79 -43.69
C SER A 107 -15.53 29.45 -42.32
N SER A 108 -15.96 28.31 -41.81
CA SER A 108 -15.48 27.76 -40.52
C SER A 108 -15.22 26.26 -40.64
N THR A 109 -14.27 25.78 -39.88
CA THR A 109 -13.96 24.36 -39.78
C THR A 109 -13.45 24.03 -38.38
N THR A 110 -13.46 22.76 -38.04
CA THR A 110 -12.83 22.25 -36.82
C THR A 110 -11.90 21.12 -37.19
N LEU A 111 -10.64 21.24 -36.81
CA LEU A 111 -9.69 20.14 -36.87
C LEU A 111 -9.59 19.47 -35.50
N SER A 112 -9.38 18.17 -35.48
CA SER A 112 -9.21 17.41 -34.26
C SER A 112 -8.09 16.40 -34.37
N THR A 113 -7.44 16.12 -33.21
CA THR A 113 -6.45 15.07 -33.07
C THR A 113 -6.54 14.50 -31.67
N ALA A 114 -6.31 13.17 -31.54
CA ALA A 114 -6.23 12.49 -30.24
C ALA A 114 -4.78 12.43 -29.78
N MET A 115 -4.56 12.59 -28.49
CA MET A 115 -3.23 12.52 -27.88
C MET A 115 -2.92 11.07 -27.47
N SER A 116 -1.79 10.56 -27.95
CA SER A 116 -1.27 9.25 -27.54
C SER A 116 -0.23 9.34 -26.40
N SER A 117 0.25 10.55 -26.11
CA SER A 117 1.15 10.88 -25.01
C SER A 117 1.03 12.38 -24.70
N PRO A 118 1.38 12.82 -23.47
CA PRO A 118 1.37 14.24 -23.12
C PRO A 118 2.29 15.06 -24.01
N GLY A 119 1.86 16.27 -24.37
CA GLY A 119 2.72 17.12 -25.17
C GLY A 119 2.04 18.38 -25.72
N TRP A 120 2.85 19.17 -26.40
CA TRP A 120 2.38 20.35 -27.10
C TRP A 120 1.85 19.99 -28.48
N ILE A 121 0.65 20.45 -28.77
CA ILE A 121 0.07 20.49 -30.10
C ILE A 121 0.22 21.92 -30.63
N TYR A 122 0.69 22.03 -31.86
CA TYR A 122 0.88 23.30 -32.56
C TYR A 122 -0.17 23.52 -33.62
N VAL A 123 -0.68 24.73 -33.67
CA VAL A 123 -1.66 25.15 -34.65
C VAL A 123 -1.02 26.16 -35.58
N LYS A 124 -1.13 25.93 -36.87
CA LYS A 124 -0.57 26.79 -37.89
C LYS A 124 -1.70 27.37 -38.75
N VAL A 125 -1.71 28.68 -38.90
CA VAL A 125 -2.49 29.37 -39.89
C VAL A 125 -1.55 30.04 -40.88
N LYS A 126 -1.68 29.76 -42.16
CA LYS A 126 -0.86 30.30 -43.24
C LYS A 126 -1.70 30.88 -44.33
N GLY A 127 -1.46 32.16 -44.64
CA GLY A 127 -2.04 32.82 -45.80
C GLY A 127 -1.60 32.15 -47.10
N LYS A 128 -2.52 32.06 -48.05
CA LYS A 128 -2.25 31.61 -49.42
C LYS A 128 -2.28 32.76 -50.41
N ASP A 129 -1.54 32.60 -51.51
CA ASP A 129 -1.54 33.49 -52.62
C ASP A 129 -2.97 33.65 -53.21
N SER A 130 -3.52 34.84 -53.12
CA SER A 130 -4.77 35.20 -53.79
C SER A 130 -4.49 36.41 -54.72
N TRP A 131 -5.19 36.47 -55.81
CA TRP A 131 -5.06 37.57 -56.80
C TRP A 131 -5.42 38.95 -56.24
N CYS A 132 -5.96 39.00 -55.05
CA CYS A 132 -6.29 40.20 -54.30
C CYS A 132 -5.49 40.18 -52.99
N HIS A 133 -4.62 41.14 -52.79
CA HIS A 133 -3.68 41.32 -51.67
C HIS A 133 -4.32 41.54 -50.28
N ASP A 134 -5.44 40.89 -50.00
CA ASP A 134 -6.16 41.04 -48.72
C ASP A 134 -5.83 39.94 -47.75
N GLY A 135 -5.55 40.33 -46.51
CA GLY A 135 -5.29 39.39 -45.43
C GLY A 135 -6.56 38.78 -44.85
N VAL A 136 -6.38 37.73 -44.11
CA VAL A 136 -7.42 36.97 -43.40
C VAL A 136 -7.38 37.30 -41.92
N SER A 137 -8.43 37.93 -41.41
CA SER A 137 -8.69 37.96 -39.98
C SER A 137 -9.37 36.67 -39.59
N TYR A 138 -8.89 36.01 -38.58
CA TYR A 138 -9.45 34.73 -38.13
C TYR A 138 -9.60 34.66 -36.62
N THR A 139 -10.44 33.75 -36.14
CA THR A 139 -10.63 33.40 -34.75
C THR A 139 -10.37 31.92 -34.60
N LEU A 140 -9.49 31.53 -33.66
CA LEU A 140 -9.29 30.18 -33.19
C LEU A 140 -10.11 29.94 -31.92
N THR A 141 -10.77 28.79 -31.85
CA THR A 141 -11.51 28.36 -30.66
C THR A 141 -11.00 26.98 -30.23
N PRO A 142 -10.04 26.93 -29.30
CA PRO A 142 -9.51 25.69 -28.80
C PRO A 142 -10.48 25.04 -27.82
N SER A 143 -10.61 23.72 -27.89
CA SER A 143 -11.40 22.89 -26.97
C SER A 143 -10.67 21.57 -26.73
N LEU A 144 -10.61 21.14 -25.47
CA LEU A 144 -10.09 19.85 -25.07
C LEU A 144 -11.25 19.01 -24.56
N ASN A 145 -11.49 17.86 -25.20
CA ASN A 145 -12.31 16.82 -24.61
C ASN A 145 -11.39 15.93 -23.77
N GLN A 146 -11.69 15.82 -22.48
CA GLN A 146 -10.86 15.19 -21.45
C GLN A 146 -11.48 13.88 -20.91
N ASP A 147 -12.55 13.38 -21.56
CA ASP A 147 -13.29 12.19 -21.09
C ASP A 147 -12.40 10.93 -20.96
N ASN A 148 -11.34 10.85 -21.76
CA ASN A 148 -10.39 9.74 -21.76
C ASN A 148 -8.99 10.16 -21.32
N ARG A 149 -8.87 11.26 -20.58
CA ARG A 149 -7.59 11.70 -20.03
C ARG A 149 -7.05 10.65 -19.06
N ASP A 150 -5.75 10.42 -19.12
CA ASP A 150 -4.95 9.60 -18.25
C ASP A 150 -3.70 10.44 -17.94
N THR A 151 -3.73 11.12 -16.80
CA THR A 151 -2.78 12.21 -16.51
C THR A 151 -1.41 11.68 -16.08
N ASP A 152 -1.35 10.56 -15.37
CA ASP A 152 -0.12 9.95 -14.86
C ASP A 152 0.35 8.73 -15.68
N GLU A 153 -0.45 8.35 -16.70
CA GLU A 153 -0.13 7.30 -17.69
C GLU A 153 -0.10 5.86 -17.13
N ASP A 154 -0.85 5.59 -16.07
CA ASP A 154 -0.88 4.26 -15.46
C ASP A 154 -1.88 3.29 -16.12
N GLY A 155 -2.77 3.81 -16.96
CA GLY A 155 -3.76 3.03 -17.71
C GLY A 155 -5.19 3.18 -17.19
N PHE A 156 -5.39 3.84 -16.06
CA PHE A 156 -6.69 4.30 -15.60
C PHE A 156 -6.94 5.73 -16.11
N ILE A 157 -8.18 6.04 -16.46
CA ILE A 157 -8.53 7.41 -16.88
C ILE A 157 -8.88 8.24 -15.64
N ASP A 158 -8.54 9.54 -15.63
CA ASP A 158 -8.72 10.45 -14.48
C ASP A 158 -10.10 10.36 -13.83
N ASN A 159 -11.17 10.04 -14.60
CA ASN A 159 -12.53 9.91 -14.10
C ASN A 159 -12.81 8.59 -13.36
N GLU A 160 -11.94 7.60 -13.50
CA GLU A 160 -12.02 6.27 -12.87
C GLU A 160 -10.82 6.01 -11.95
N ASP A 161 -9.89 6.96 -11.89
CA ASP A 161 -8.68 6.92 -11.10
C ASP A 161 -8.86 7.71 -9.80
N ASP A 162 -8.60 7.05 -8.68
CA ASP A 162 -8.65 7.68 -7.36
C ASP A 162 -7.35 8.43 -7.02
N CYS A 163 -6.29 8.22 -7.84
CA CYS A 163 -4.96 8.81 -7.68
C CYS A 163 -4.44 9.46 -8.97
N ASP A 164 -5.26 10.20 -9.69
CA ASP A 164 -5.12 10.76 -11.02
C ASP A 164 -3.81 11.52 -11.36
N LEU A 165 -2.95 11.73 -10.38
CA LEU A 165 -1.65 12.41 -10.51
C LEU A 165 -0.46 11.53 -10.12
N THR A 166 -0.72 10.28 -9.70
CA THR A 166 0.31 9.39 -9.15
C THR A 166 0.07 7.97 -9.62
N ALA A 167 0.78 7.58 -10.66
CA ALA A 167 0.64 6.28 -11.30
C ALA A 167 0.68 5.11 -10.30
N GLY A 168 -0.33 4.24 -10.38
CA GLY A 168 -0.47 3.07 -9.52
C GLY A 168 -1.16 1.90 -10.19
N THR A 169 -1.33 0.81 -9.46
CA THR A 169 -1.85 -0.46 -10.00
C THR A 169 -3.00 -1.04 -9.18
N SER A 170 -3.37 -0.41 -8.08
CA SER A 170 -4.42 -0.91 -7.19
C SER A 170 -5.79 -0.97 -7.88
N THR A 171 -6.61 -1.95 -7.48
CA THR A 171 -7.92 -2.21 -8.10
C THR A 171 -9.00 -2.65 -7.11
N ASN A 172 -8.64 -3.04 -5.88
CA ASN A 172 -9.56 -3.66 -4.94
C ASN A 172 -10.26 -2.66 -4.02
N ASP A 173 -9.56 -1.63 -3.58
CA ASP A 173 -10.07 -0.55 -2.71
C ASP A 173 -10.19 0.77 -3.47
N ARG A 174 -9.08 1.35 -3.89
CA ARG A 174 -8.97 2.50 -4.78
C ARG A 174 -8.37 2.03 -6.11
N LYS A 175 -8.77 2.65 -7.20
CA LYS A 175 -8.18 2.38 -8.51
C LYS A 175 -7.02 3.33 -8.78
N GLY A 176 -5.98 2.84 -9.47
CA GLY A 176 -4.89 3.68 -9.97
C GLY A 176 -3.96 4.21 -8.88
N CYS A 177 -4.07 3.76 -7.64
CA CYS A 177 -3.19 4.19 -6.57
C CYS A 177 -1.98 3.27 -6.42
N ILE A 178 -0.94 3.74 -5.70
CA ILE A 178 0.26 2.96 -5.44
C ILE A 178 -0.12 1.65 -4.75
N ASP A 179 0.44 0.56 -5.24
CA ASP A 179 0.28 -0.81 -4.77
C ASP A 179 1.66 -1.48 -4.92
N THR A 180 2.41 -1.51 -3.82
CA THR A 180 3.83 -1.84 -3.85
C THR A 180 4.08 -3.32 -4.09
N ASP A 181 3.24 -4.20 -3.56
CA ASP A 181 3.41 -5.66 -3.69
C ASP A 181 2.51 -6.31 -4.73
N SER A 182 1.63 -5.51 -5.34
CA SER A 182 0.76 -5.90 -6.46
C SER A 182 -0.32 -6.92 -6.09
N ASP A 183 -0.89 -6.81 -4.91
CA ASP A 183 -2.03 -7.62 -4.47
C ASP A 183 -3.39 -7.01 -4.85
N GLY A 184 -3.37 -5.78 -5.32
CA GLY A 184 -4.53 -5.03 -5.75
C GLY A 184 -5.09 -4.05 -4.72
N TRP A 185 -4.58 -4.05 -3.49
CA TRP A 185 -4.92 -3.07 -2.46
C TRP A 185 -3.94 -1.90 -2.50
N SER A 186 -4.44 -0.69 -2.25
CA SER A 186 -3.58 0.49 -2.31
C SER A 186 -2.79 0.69 -1.02
N ASP A 187 -1.52 1.08 -1.17
CA ASP A 187 -0.68 1.49 -0.03
C ASP A 187 -1.35 2.61 0.78
N PRO A 188 -1.13 2.68 2.09
CA PRO A 188 -1.60 3.80 2.90
C PRO A 188 -0.90 5.11 2.52
N ASP A 189 -1.66 6.21 2.54
CA ASP A 189 -1.16 7.56 2.31
C ASP A 189 -1.66 8.55 3.37
N GLY A 190 -1.40 9.86 3.18
CA GLY A 190 -1.81 10.90 4.13
C GLY A 190 -3.33 11.10 4.27
N GLY A 191 -4.12 10.57 3.35
CA GLY A 191 -5.59 10.69 3.32
C GLY A 191 -6.32 9.35 3.40
N TRP A 192 -5.63 8.27 3.09
CA TRP A 192 -6.15 6.90 3.05
C TRP A 192 -5.26 5.99 3.89
N THR A 193 -5.77 5.54 5.01
CA THR A 193 -5.04 4.73 6.00
C THR A 193 -5.65 3.34 6.12
N THR A 194 -5.00 2.44 6.83
CA THR A 194 -5.53 1.11 7.15
C THR A 194 -6.93 1.16 7.78
N ASN A 195 -7.22 2.17 8.59
CA ASN A 195 -8.57 2.39 9.13
C ASN A 195 -9.61 2.79 8.06
N ASN A 196 -9.19 3.23 6.89
CA ASN A 196 -10.05 3.55 5.76
C ASN A 196 -10.15 2.38 4.77
N GLY A 197 -9.32 1.36 4.93
CA GLY A 197 -9.25 0.18 4.06
C GLY A 197 -8.02 0.13 3.16
N ALA A 198 -6.99 0.96 3.42
CA ALA A 198 -5.68 0.81 2.78
C ALA A 198 -5.01 -0.49 3.22
N ASP A 199 -4.11 -0.97 2.39
CA ASP A 199 -3.29 -2.14 2.69
C ASP A 199 -2.54 -1.99 4.01
N ALA A 200 -2.71 -2.95 4.91
CA ALA A 200 -2.00 -2.99 6.18
C ALA A 200 -0.56 -3.55 6.04
N PHE A 201 -0.28 -4.24 4.93
CA PHE A 201 0.98 -4.94 4.67
C PHE A 201 1.56 -4.63 3.27
N PRO A 202 1.91 -3.38 2.94
CA PRO A 202 2.28 -2.94 1.59
C PRO A 202 3.50 -3.62 0.95
N SER A 203 4.07 -4.62 1.55
CA SER A 203 5.20 -5.41 1.06
C SER A 203 4.97 -6.92 1.13
N GLU A 204 3.75 -7.36 1.44
CA GLU A 204 3.39 -8.76 1.60
C GLU A 204 2.06 -9.08 0.92
N ALA A 205 2.12 -9.39 -0.36
CA ALA A 205 0.97 -9.59 -1.26
C ALA A 205 -0.03 -10.69 -0.85
N SER A 206 0.21 -11.41 0.22
CA SER A 206 -0.74 -12.38 0.74
C SER A 206 -1.54 -11.88 1.94
N GLN A 207 -1.27 -10.64 2.40
CA GLN A 207 -1.95 -10.02 3.53
C GLN A 207 -2.25 -8.55 3.22
N TRP A 208 -3.46 -8.07 3.55
CA TRP A 208 -3.89 -6.68 3.30
C TRP A 208 -4.77 -6.09 4.40
N ILE A 209 -5.23 -6.88 5.36
CA ILE A 209 -6.05 -6.45 6.50
C ILE A 209 -5.40 -6.92 7.80
N ASP A 210 -5.43 -6.06 8.81
CA ASP A 210 -5.03 -6.31 10.19
C ASP A 210 -6.12 -5.68 11.08
N SER A 211 -7.10 -6.48 11.48
CA SER A 211 -8.32 -5.98 12.11
C SER A 211 -8.13 -5.48 13.54
N ASP A 212 -7.17 -6.04 14.28
CA ASP A 212 -6.90 -5.63 15.67
C ASP A 212 -5.60 -4.85 15.84
N ASN A 213 -4.84 -4.69 14.75
CA ASN A 213 -3.59 -3.94 14.66
C ASN A 213 -2.46 -4.51 15.54
N ASP A 214 -2.25 -5.80 15.49
CA ASP A 214 -1.15 -6.47 16.20
C ASP A 214 0.08 -6.77 15.31
N GLY A 215 -0.11 -6.66 14.00
CA GLY A 215 0.95 -6.83 13.00
C GLY A 215 0.90 -8.18 12.27
N PHE A 216 -0.10 -9.00 12.53
CA PHE A 216 -0.41 -10.22 11.78
C PHE A 216 -1.64 -10.00 10.90
N GLY A 217 -1.66 -10.62 9.72
CA GLY A 217 -2.73 -10.37 8.74
C GLY A 217 -3.86 -11.36 8.80
N ASP A 218 -5.10 -10.87 8.59
CA ASP A 218 -6.34 -11.64 8.72
C ASP A 218 -6.51 -12.75 7.67
N ASN A 219 -5.73 -12.74 6.57
CA ASN A 219 -5.87 -13.78 5.55
C ASN A 219 -5.23 -15.08 6.02
N ILE A 220 -6.06 -16.03 6.44
CA ILE A 220 -5.63 -17.34 6.97
C ILE A 220 -4.78 -18.17 5.98
N ASN A 221 -4.79 -17.83 4.69
CA ASN A 221 -3.98 -18.49 3.68
C ASN A 221 -2.71 -17.68 3.31
N GLY A 222 -2.51 -16.52 3.96
CA GLY A 222 -1.39 -15.65 3.74
C GLY A 222 -0.14 -16.06 4.54
N PHE A 223 0.89 -15.22 4.45
CA PHE A 223 2.11 -15.37 5.24
C PHE A 223 1.83 -15.03 6.70
N GLN A 224 2.24 -15.90 7.62
CA GLN A 224 2.04 -15.74 9.08
C GLN A 224 0.63 -15.25 9.42
N PRO A 225 -0.40 -16.06 9.09
CA PRO A 225 -1.78 -15.60 9.22
C PRO A 225 -2.17 -15.42 10.67
N ASP A 226 -2.89 -14.36 10.96
CA ASP A 226 -3.49 -14.15 12.27
C ASP A 226 -4.57 -15.23 12.55
N HIS A 227 -4.40 -15.92 13.65
CA HIS A 227 -5.35 -16.92 14.14
C HIS A 227 -6.36 -16.32 15.12
N CYS A 228 -6.14 -15.09 15.56
CA CYS A 228 -6.97 -14.36 16.51
C CYS A 228 -7.35 -12.94 16.02
N PRO A 229 -7.93 -12.77 14.79
CA PRO A 229 -7.97 -11.51 14.06
C PRO A 229 -8.81 -10.39 14.69
N TYR A 230 -9.40 -10.63 15.84
CA TYR A 230 -10.17 -9.64 16.58
C TYR A 230 -9.65 -9.45 18.01
N SER A 231 -8.53 -10.09 18.36
CA SER A 231 -7.99 -10.10 19.71
C SER A 231 -6.48 -10.02 19.69
N ARG A 232 -5.97 -8.82 19.73
CA ARG A 232 -4.53 -8.51 19.65
C ARG A 232 -3.68 -9.43 20.46
N GLY A 233 -2.67 -10.03 19.83
CA GLY A 233 -1.69 -10.93 20.44
C GLY A 233 -0.32 -10.82 19.79
N TYR A 234 0.65 -11.57 20.33
CA TYR A 234 2.04 -11.52 19.89
C TYR A 234 2.70 -12.90 19.79
N SER A 235 1.91 -13.97 19.94
CA SER A 235 2.43 -15.33 19.74
C SER A 235 2.90 -15.51 18.30
N ASP A 236 4.05 -16.19 18.15
CA ASP A 236 4.71 -16.36 16.85
C ASP A 236 5.32 -17.76 16.63
N LEU A 237 5.08 -18.70 17.55
CA LEU A 237 5.60 -20.07 17.48
C LEU A 237 4.54 -21.13 17.15
N ASP A 238 3.30 -20.96 17.59
CA ASP A 238 2.20 -21.90 17.37
C ASP A 238 1.06 -21.28 16.54
N ARG A 239 0.32 -20.33 17.08
CA ARG A 239 -0.69 -19.52 16.42
C ARG A 239 -0.26 -18.07 16.39
N TYR A 240 -0.02 -17.54 15.20
CA TYR A 240 0.35 -16.14 15.05
C TYR A 240 -0.78 -15.22 15.50
N GLY A 241 -0.45 -14.09 16.12
CA GLY A 241 -1.40 -13.03 16.47
C GLY A 241 -2.31 -13.34 17.65
N CYS A 242 -2.10 -14.44 18.39
CA CYS A 242 -2.91 -14.74 19.56
C CYS A 242 -2.26 -14.23 20.87
N LEU A 243 -3.06 -14.19 21.92
CA LEU A 243 -2.59 -13.76 23.23
C LEU A 243 -1.42 -14.66 23.70
N ASP A 244 -0.36 -14.01 24.13
CA ASP A 244 0.82 -14.59 24.74
C ASP A 244 1.13 -13.70 25.96
N SER A 245 0.81 -14.19 27.12
CA SER A 245 0.81 -13.37 28.36
C SER A 245 2.21 -13.15 28.91
N ASP A 246 3.17 -14.03 28.64
CA ASP A 246 4.51 -13.95 29.21
C ASP A 246 5.61 -13.67 28.16
N GLY A 247 5.26 -13.73 26.88
CA GLY A 247 6.13 -13.32 25.79
C GLY A 247 7.15 -14.39 25.38
N ASP A 248 6.84 -15.66 25.54
CA ASP A 248 7.72 -16.74 25.12
C ASP A 248 7.48 -17.22 23.67
N GLY A 249 6.43 -16.69 23.04
CA GLY A 249 6.04 -16.96 21.66
C GLY A 249 4.95 -18.01 21.50
N TRP A 250 4.62 -18.74 22.56
CA TRP A 250 3.51 -19.69 22.57
C TRP A 250 2.20 -18.97 22.96
N SER A 251 1.10 -19.34 22.31
CA SER A 251 -0.18 -18.72 22.60
C SER A 251 -0.82 -19.28 23.88
N ASP A 252 -1.45 -18.41 24.67
CA ASP A 252 -2.27 -18.79 25.82
C ASP A 252 -3.39 -19.75 25.40
N ALA A 253 -3.81 -20.60 26.30
CA ALA A 253 -4.96 -21.45 26.08
C ALA A 253 -6.26 -20.65 25.97
N ASP A 254 -7.07 -20.99 24.98
CA ASP A 254 -8.44 -20.47 24.80
C ASP A 254 -9.46 -21.61 24.79
N PRO A 255 -9.87 -22.13 25.94
CA PRO A 255 -10.79 -23.25 26.03
C PRO A 255 -12.22 -22.91 25.61
N GLY A 256 -12.53 -21.61 25.48
CA GLY A 256 -13.86 -21.12 25.08
C GLY A 256 -14.05 -21.01 23.57
N GLY A 257 -12.95 -20.95 22.82
CA GLY A 257 -12.95 -20.63 21.40
C GLY A 257 -13.51 -19.24 21.15
N LEU A 258 -12.63 -18.26 20.98
CA LEU A 258 -13.07 -16.90 20.65
C LEU A 258 -13.61 -16.89 19.20
N ASP A 259 -14.71 -16.15 18.97
CA ASP A 259 -15.24 -15.83 17.66
C ASP A 259 -15.62 -17.03 16.73
N GLY A 260 -15.92 -18.20 17.35
CA GLY A 260 -16.32 -19.39 16.60
C GLY A 260 -15.17 -20.23 16.05
N ILE A 261 -13.96 -19.97 16.50
CA ILE A 261 -12.78 -20.81 16.32
C ILE A 261 -12.86 -21.98 17.30
N GLU A 262 -12.38 -23.16 16.89
CA GLU A 262 -12.31 -24.34 17.78
C GLU A 262 -11.50 -24.03 19.04
N PRO A 263 -11.88 -24.58 20.18
CA PRO A 263 -11.12 -24.38 21.42
C PRO A 263 -9.64 -24.71 21.28
N TRP A 264 -8.79 -23.87 21.82
CA TRP A 264 -7.35 -24.03 21.84
C TRP A 264 -6.91 -24.38 23.25
N LEU A 265 -6.59 -25.63 23.47
CA LEU A 265 -6.34 -26.16 24.79
C LEU A 265 -4.85 -26.15 25.09
N ALA A 266 -4.50 -25.97 26.39
CA ALA A 266 -3.15 -26.14 26.89
C ALA A 266 -2.62 -27.54 26.65
N HIS A 267 -1.30 -27.64 26.49
CA HIS A 267 -0.62 -28.93 26.46
C HIS A 267 -0.93 -29.73 27.77
N PRO A 268 -1.15 -31.04 27.72
CA PRO A 268 -1.03 -31.95 26.59
C PRO A 268 -2.36 -32.14 25.81
N ASN A 269 -3.46 -31.53 26.23
CA ASN A 269 -4.77 -31.70 25.61
C ASN A 269 -4.91 -30.91 24.29
N GLY A 270 -3.99 -29.96 24.04
CA GLY A 270 -3.82 -29.17 22.87
C GLY A 270 -2.36 -28.79 22.66
N LEU A 271 -2.12 -27.67 22.00
CA LEU A 271 -0.78 -27.14 21.72
C LEU A 271 -0.53 -25.77 22.35
N ALA A 272 -1.52 -25.19 23.04
CA ALA A 272 -1.35 -23.91 23.71
C ALA A 272 -0.40 -24.05 24.88
N ASP A 273 0.14 -22.91 25.30
CA ASP A 273 0.96 -22.79 26.48
C ASP A 273 0.24 -23.30 27.74
N ALA A 274 0.89 -24.22 28.44
CA ALA A 274 0.44 -24.73 29.74
C ALA A 274 0.80 -23.78 30.90
N PHE A 275 1.74 -22.87 30.70
CA PHE A 275 2.31 -21.98 31.71
C PHE A 275 2.30 -20.49 31.30
N PRO A 276 1.15 -19.89 31.01
CA PRO A 276 1.02 -18.56 30.39
C PRO A 276 1.59 -17.39 31.20
N PHE A 277 2.30 -17.63 32.27
CA PHE A 277 3.00 -16.64 33.10
C PHE A 277 4.44 -17.05 33.43
N THR A 278 4.97 -18.06 32.74
CA THR A 278 6.31 -18.62 33.02
C THR A 278 7.08 -18.77 31.70
N PRO A 279 7.74 -17.72 31.19
CA PRO A 279 8.33 -17.69 29.83
C PRO A 279 9.47 -18.68 29.59
N SER A 280 9.65 -19.63 30.43
CA SER A 280 10.64 -20.70 30.31
C SER A 280 10.01 -22.10 30.26
N GLN A 281 8.71 -22.18 30.36
CA GLN A 281 7.93 -23.41 30.33
C GLN A 281 6.67 -23.20 29.47
N TRP A 282 6.32 -24.15 28.59
CA TRP A 282 5.13 -24.12 27.75
C TRP A 282 4.43 -25.46 27.60
N ASN A 283 5.12 -26.57 27.94
CA ASN A 283 4.53 -27.91 27.91
C ASN A 283 4.50 -28.52 29.33
N ASP A 284 3.42 -29.27 29.59
CA ASP A 284 3.18 -30.04 30.79
C ASP A 284 2.62 -31.40 30.34
N THR A 285 3.44 -32.46 30.28
CA THR A 285 3.04 -33.71 29.63
C THR A 285 2.15 -34.58 30.53
N ASP A 286 2.27 -34.52 31.83
CA ASP A 286 1.51 -35.35 32.79
C ASP A 286 0.50 -34.54 33.64
N GLU A 287 0.38 -33.23 33.38
CA GLU A 287 -0.58 -32.33 34.01
C GLU A 287 -0.38 -32.14 35.52
N ASP A 288 0.84 -32.13 35.98
CA ASP A 288 1.15 -31.98 37.41
C ASP A 288 1.48 -30.53 37.82
N GLY A 289 1.66 -29.64 36.83
CA GLY A 289 1.95 -28.23 37.02
C GLY A 289 3.44 -27.90 37.05
N TYR A 290 4.32 -28.84 36.69
CA TYR A 290 5.73 -28.60 36.43
C TYR A 290 6.03 -28.75 34.95
N GLY A 291 6.89 -27.86 34.43
CA GLY A 291 7.12 -27.77 32.99
C GLY A 291 8.20 -28.69 32.47
N ASP A 292 7.99 -29.19 31.27
CA ASP A 292 8.86 -30.15 30.61
C ASP A 292 10.24 -29.61 30.22
N ASN A 293 10.42 -28.29 30.12
CA ASN A 293 11.70 -27.71 29.75
C ASN A 293 12.71 -27.82 30.87
N TRP A 294 13.97 -28.06 30.52
CA TRP A 294 15.02 -28.28 31.50
C TRP A 294 16.24 -27.38 31.32
N ALA A 295 16.93 -27.06 32.39
CA ALA A 295 18.17 -26.28 32.40
C ALA A 295 19.43 -27.13 32.67
N ASP A 296 19.30 -28.27 33.31
CA ASP A 296 20.43 -29.15 33.64
C ASP A 296 20.90 -29.92 32.40
N GLY A 297 22.11 -29.61 31.95
CA GLY A 297 22.70 -30.28 30.79
C GLY A 297 22.94 -31.78 30.96
N SER A 298 22.92 -32.29 32.19
CA SER A 298 23.01 -33.71 32.45
C SER A 298 21.79 -34.50 31.98
N TRP A 299 20.66 -33.85 31.83
CA TRP A 299 19.42 -34.45 31.36
C TRP A 299 19.30 -34.51 29.81
N ASN A 300 20.19 -33.85 29.09
CA ASN A 300 20.08 -33.71 27.64
C ASN A 300 19.91 -35.04 26.91
N ASP A 301 20.75 -36.02 27.17
CA ASP A 301 20.71 -37.32 26.49
C ASP A 301 19.40 -38.07 26.75
N THR A 302 18.87 -38.00 27.96
CA THR A 302 17.63 -38.67 28.35
C THR A 302 16.43 -37.96 27.77
N ARG A 303 16.36 -36.64 27.92
CA ARG A 303 15.24 -35.81 27.45
C ARG A 303 15.14 -35.78 25.93
N MET A 304 16.25 -35.65 25.21
CA MET A 304 16.26 -35.71 23.73
C MET A 304 15.78 -37.08 23.20
N ASN A 305 16.10 -38.18 23.89
CA ASN A 305 15.58 -39.48 23.52
C ASN A 305 14.07 -39.63 23.74
N TRP A 306 13.50 -38.94 24.71
CA TRP A 306 12.07 -38.92 24.96
C TRP A 306 11.29 -37.98 24.07
N SER A 307 11.98 -36.99 23.44
CA SER A 307 11.36 -35.93 22.66
C SER A 307 10.35 -35.08 23.45
N ILE A 308 10.65 -34.85 24.72
CA ILE A 308 9.81 -34.09 25.65
C ILE A 308 10.57 -32.86 26.14
N GLY A 309 9.89 -31.72 26.08
CA GLY A 309 10.41 -30.41 26.46
C GLY A 309 11.58 -29.96 25.59
N THR A 310 12.20 -28.87 25.98
CA THR A 310 13.34 -28.25 25.31
C THR A 310 14.37 -27.80 26.34
N TRP A 311 15.65 -27.88 25.98
CA TRP A 311 16.68 -27.30 26.83
C TRP A 311 16.58 -25.77 26.82
N TYR A 312 16.38 -25.18 27.99
CA TYR A 312 16.27 -23.75 28.17
C TYR A 312 17.12 -23.31 29.38
N ALA A 313 18.08 -22.42 29.15
CA ALA A 313 19.13 -22.11 30.13
C ALA A 313 18.62 -21.69 31.53
N ASN A 314 17.43 -21.17 31.63
CA ASN A 314 16.79 -20.71 32.85
C ASN A 314 15.41 -21.34 33.05
N ALA A 315 15.22 -22.58 32.62
CA ALA A 315 13.95 -23.28 32.85
C ALA A 315 13.63 -23.26 34.36
N SER A 316 12.46 -22.73 34.66
CA SER A 316 11.97 -22.60 36.04
C SER A 316 11.32 -23.91 36.48
N GLN A 317 11.69 -24.43 37.62
CA GLN A 317 11.10 -25.61 38.20
C GLN A 317 10.87 -26.76 37.20
N PRO A 318 11.94 -27.21 36.52
CA PRO A 318 11.83 -28.22 35.48
C PRO A 318 11.34 -29.55 36.08
N ASP A 319 10.31 -30.11 35.47
CA ASP A 319 9.82 -31.41 35.86
C ASP A 319 10.88 -32.48 35.64
N ALA A 320 11.18 -33.24 36.69
CA ALA A 320 12.15 -34.33 36.65
C ALA A 320 11.52 -35.67 36.20
N CYS A 321 10.20 -35.81 36.32
CA CYS A 321 9.45 -37.04 36.07
C CYS A 321 8.31 -36.85 35.06
N PRO A 322 8.51 -36.33 33.83
CA PRO A 322 7.49 -35.77 32.92
C PRO A 322 6.50 -36.80 32.35
N PHE A 323 6.42 -37.97 32.89
CA PHE A 323 5.44 -39.01 32.54
C PHE A 323 4.67 -39.52 33.77
N GLU A 324 5.00 -39.06 34.96
CA GLU A 324 4.44 -39.55 36.21
C GLU A 324 4.11 -38.37 37.13
N THR A 325 2.85 -37.96 37.12
CA THR A 325 2.32 -36.86 37.93
C THR A 325 2.84 -36.93 39.38
N GLY A 326 3.48 -35.85 39.84
CA GLY A 326 4.02 -35.77 41.17
C GLY A 326 4.04 -34.36 41.75
N TYR A 327 4.36 -34.26 43.07
CA TYR A 327 4.30 -32.98 43.76
C TYR A 327 5.53 -32.69 44.61
N SER A 328 6.61 -33.45 44.40
CA SER A 328 7.88 -33.20 45.06
C SER A 328 8.49 -31.85 44.69
N ILE A 329 9.13 -31.19 45.63
CA ILE A 329 9.64 -29.81 45.50
C ILE A 329 11.03 -29.59 46.11
N GLU A 330 11.54 -30.52 46.89
CA GLU A 330 12.78 -30.34 47.67
C GLU A 330 14.02 -30.91 46.95
N ASP A 331 13.87 -32.04 46.26
CA ASP A 331 14.97 -32.70 45.53
C ASP A 331 14.77 -32.65 44.01
N ARG A 332 13.64 -33.16 43.51
CA ARG A 332 13.23 -33.17 42.11
C ARG A 332 11.82 -32.60 42.01
N PHE A 333 11.61 -31.64 41.15
CA PHE A 333 10.26 -31.12 40.90
C PHE A 333 9.44 -32.13 40.10
N GLY A 334 8.14 -32.24 40.37
CA GLY A 334 7.18 -32.99 39.57
C GLY A 334 7.31 -34.53 39.69
N CYS A 335 8.02 -35.04 40.66
CA CYS A 335 8.10 -36.49 40.86
C CYS A 335 7.11 -36.99 41.91
N PRO A 336 6.72 -38.28 41.89
CA PRO A 336 5.90 -38.88 42.92
C PRO A 336 6.46 -38.61 44.34
N ASP A 337 5.54 -38.25 45.23
CA ASP A 337 5.78 -37.95 46.64
C ASP A 337 4.54 -38.44 47.41
N ALA A 338 4.63 -39.67 47.94
CA ALA A 338 3.46 -40.38 48.44
C ALA A 338 2.95 -39.87 49.79
N ASP A 339 3.81 -39.30 50.62
CA ASP A 339 3.43 -38.76 51.91
C ASP A 339 3.39 -37.24 52.00
N SER A 340 3.74 -36.56 50.89
CA SER A 340 3.64 -35.11 50.68
C SER A 340 4.56 -34.31 51.61
N ASP A 341 5.77 -34.81 51.87
CA ASP A 341 6.78 -34.08 52.63
C ASP A 341 7.70 -33.21 51.76
N GLY A 342 7.54 -33.31 50.44
CA GLY A 342 8.26 -32.52 49.42
C GLY A 342 9.45 -33.26 48.82
N TRP A 343 9.87 -34.40 49.35
CA TRP A 343 10.92 -35.23 48.79
C TRP A 343 10.33 -36.28 47.88
N SER A 344 11.03 -36.56 46.75
CA SER A 344 10.52 -37.53 45.80
C SER A 344 10.71 -38.95 46.26
N ASP A 345 9.72 -39.84 45.98
CA ASP A 345 9.81 -41.28 46.17
C ASP A 345 11.02 -41.87 45.41
N PRO A 346 11.69 -42.91 45.92
CA PRO A 346 12.77 -43.56 45.20
C PRO A 346 12.27 -44.29 43.95
N ASP A 347 13.04 -44.21 42.87
CA ASP A 347 12.83 -44.95 41.63
C ASP A 347 14.07 -45.74 41.22
N LEU A 348 14.07 -46.36 40.02
CA LEU A 348 15.19 -47.20 39.55
C LEU A 348 16.48 -46.39 39.30
N ASN A 349 16.39 -45.11 39.08
CA ASN A 349 17.49 -44.23 38.70
C ASN A 349 17.82 -43.18 39.79
N TRP A 350 16.93 -43.03 40.77
CA TRP A 350 17.03 -42.08 41.86
C TRP A 350 16.66 -42.78 43.16
N THR A 351 17.63 -43.16 43.91
CA THR A 351 17.45 -43.93 45.15
C THR A 351 17.68 -43.06 46.38
N SER A 352 17.38 -43.54 47.57
CA SER A 352 17.69 -42.85 48.85
C SER A 352 19.16 -42.50 49.00
N THR A 353 20.06 -43.28 48.39
CA THR A 353 21.50 -42.93 48.36
C THR A 353 21.85 -41.82 47.38
N ASP A 354 20.97 -41.51 46.43
CA ASP A 354 21.10 -40.41 45.48
C ASP A 354 20.40 -39.14 46.00
N GLY A 355 19.54 -39.25 47.02
CA GLY A 355 18.80 -38.15 47.63
C GLY A 355 17.28 -38.27 47.59
N ALA A 356 16.75 -39.41 47.11
CA ALA A 356 15.30 -39.68 47.20
C ALA A 356 14.89 -39.92 48.67
N ASP A 357 13.58 -39.76 48.92
CA ASP A 357 13.01 -40.05 50.23
C ASP A 357 13.31 -41.49 50.69
N ALA A 358 13.91 -41.61 51.84
CA ALA A 358 14.22 -42.92 52.46
C ALA A 358 12.99 -43.52 53.17
N PHE A 359 11.94 -42.72 53.41
CA PHE A 359 10.74 -43.09 54.14
C PHE A 359 9.43 -42.67 53.48
N PRO A 360 9.12 -43.10 52.26
CA PRO A 360 8.02 -42.60 51.40
C PRO A 360 6.59 -42.69 51.96
N GLU A 361 6.40 -43.15 53.15
CA GLU A 361 5.11 -43.21 53.85
C GLU A 361 5.14 -42.44 55.19
N ASN A 362 6.22 -41.67 55.46
CA ASN A 362 6.39 -40.96 56.75
C ASN A 362 6.76 -39.47 56.53
N PRO A 363 5.80 -38.54 56.44
CA PRO A 363 6.03 -37.15 56.13
C PRO A 363 6.84 -36.33 57.13
N THR A 364 7.51 -37.03 58.10
CA THR A 364 8.38 -36.37 59.05
C THR A 364 9.85 -36.86 58.94
N GLN A 365 10.10 -37.79 58.05
CA GLN A 365 11.45 -38.39 57.81
C GLN A 365 11.67 -38.57 56.30
N TRP A 366 12.79 -38.14 55.79
CA TRP A 366 13.20 -38.29 54.38
C TRP A 366 14.63 -38.73 54.16
N SER A 367 15.43 -38.72 55.20
CA SER A 367 16.85 -39.10 55.14
C SER A 367 17.18 -40.22 56.15
N ASP A 368 17.96 -41.21 55.70
CA ASP A 368 18.59 -42.26 56.49
C ASP A 368 20.06 -42.41 56.05
N MET A 369 20.93 -41.57 56.61
CA MET A 369 22.31 -41.40 56.13
C MET A 369 23.19 -42.62 56.48
N ASP A 370 22.91 -43.35 57.60
CA ASP A 370 23.69 -44.48 57.99
C ASP A 370 23.07 -45.85 57.63
N GLY A 371 21.85 -45.84 57.07
CA GLY A 371 21.13 -46.97 56.52
C GLY A 371 20.64 -47.95 57.62
N ASP A 372 20.36 -47.44 58.81
CA ASP A 372 19.92 -48.28 59.93
C ASP A 372 18.39 -48.43 60.02
N GLY A 373 17.65 -47.75 59.13
CA GLY A 373 16.18 -47.77 59.02
C GLY A 373 15.47 -46.81 59.97
N TRP A 374 16.20 -45.89 60.61
CA TRP A 374 15.66 -44.79 61.39
C TRP A 374 15.97 -43.46 60.75
N GLY A 375 14.99 -42.58 60.73
CA GLY A 375 15.18 -41.28 60.05
C GLY A 375 16.04 -40.30 60.86
N ASP A 376 16.83 -39.53 60.12
CA ASP A 376 17.79 -38.55 60.67
C ASP A 376 17.12 -37.23 61.08
N ASN A 377 15.86 -36.99 60.70
CA ASN A 377 15.17 -35.75 61.03
C ASN A 377 14.79 -35.69 62.51
N GLN A 378 15.37 -34.71 63.21
CA GLN A 378 15.16 -34.51 64.64
C GLN A 378 14.16 -33.39 64.96
N SER A 379 13.30 -33.02 64.06
CA SER A 379 12.29 -32.03 64.35
C SER A 379 11.24 -32.51 65.35
N GLU A 380 10.58 -31.61 66.12
CA GLU A 380 9.53 -31.93 67.08
C GLU A 380 8.36 -32.62 66.38
N GLY A 381 8.10 -33.89 66.67
CA GLY A 381 7.07 -34.72 66.02
C GLY A 381 7.56 -35.72 64.98
N ALA A 382 8.85 -35.74 64.67
CA ALA A 382 9.48 -36.85 63.92
C ALA A 382 9.42 -38.17 64.70
N LEU A 383 8.93 -39.22 64.06
CA LEU A 383 8.76 -40.54 64.60
C LEU A 383 9.71 -41.54 63.94
#